data_3bc3e7ab24ecbd60edac70d1d1ed6bf4
#
_entry.id   3bc3e7ab24ecbd60edac70d1d1ed6bf4
#
_cell.length_a   1.000
_cell.length_b   1.000
_cell.length_c   1.000
_cell.angle_alpha   90.00
_cell.angle_beta   90.00
_cell.angle_gamma   90.00
#
_symmetry.space_group_name_H-M   'P 1'
#
loop_
_entity.id
_entity.type
_entity.pdbx_description
1 polymer ?
#
loop_
_entity_poly.entity_id
_entity_poly.type
_entity_poly.pdbx_seq_one_letter_code
_entity_poly.pdbx_strand_id
1 'polypeptide(L)'
;MTYELIPLLPLTSFLILGLFGHWIKDKAHLVAVPAVLLSFLFSLFAVVDVASGHHSTFRLYTWLTSGTLNIHMGLTIDRLTSAMLLLVTIVSGLVHIYTIGYMQGEPGYARFFSYIALFTFSMLMLVLADNFLQLFIFWEAVGLCSYLLIGHWYERPSACAAATKAFIVNRVGDFGFILGLFLVWTTFGSLDYSDVFARAHDVAGQVINVLEPLGGNLEVSVLTVICLLLFTGAVGKSAQVPLHVWLPDAMEGPTPISALIHAATMVTAGVFLVARLAPLYNLSPSAMTVVAIVGGLTMVLGATIALTQTDIKRVVAYSTISQLGYMMMACGLGAYAAGMYHLLTHGAFKALLFLGCGSVIIALHHEQDMRRMGGLKDKLPITYWTFVIGSLALAGFPFTAGFFSKDELLVSTWSSGPLGQVLTIFGLLTALLTAFYSFRLVFVTFWGPSHVDPHHVAHVHEPSKTMTIPLLVLALLSIVTGYVGIPEFLEPMFATEAEGSVHHTGGAVVIMLFASAMGLLGIASAYYVYVLNPSLPDRLATQWRTAYRLSLNKWYVDDLYDRSIVRPTFTVAMELWKRVDIAVIDGAVNGVARAIAWGGWALRLIQSGQMQHYVLGMALGGVVILTVFLMF
;
A
#
# COMPACT_ATOMS: atom_id res chain seq x y z
N MET A 1 1.81 19.59 -25.62
CA MET A 1 1.24 18.23 -25.58
C MET A 1 0.33 18.17 -24.38
N THR A 2 -0.84 17.59 -24.47
CA THR A 2 -1.85 17.62 -23.39
C THR A 2 -1.60 16.48 -22.41
N TYR A 3 -0.58 16.62 -21.55
CA TYR A 3 -0.28 15.64 -20.49
C TYR A 3 -1.43 15.45 -19.49
N GLU A 4 -2.31 16.43 -19.42
CA GLU A 4 -3.56 16.38 -18.65
C GLU A 4 -4.43 15.18 -19.02
N LEU A 5 -4.37 14.71 -20.27
CA LEU A 5 -5.12 13.53 -20.71
C LEU A 5 -4.68 12.24 -20.01
N ILE A 6 -3.44 12.16 -19.53
CA ILE A 6 -2.95 10.97 -18.85
C ILE A 6 -3.83 10.61 -17.65
N PRO A 7 -4.06 11.48 -16.66
CA PRO A 7 -4.97 11.20 -15.56
C PRO A 7 -6.45 11.36 -15.92
N LEU A 8 -6.82 12.27 -16.85
CA LEU A 8 -8.23 12.55 -17.16
C LEU A 8 -8.94 11.37 -17.84
N LEU A 9 -8.24 10.55 -18.62
CA LEU A 9 -8.85 9.40 -19.29
C LEU A 9 -9.36 8.35 -18.31
N PRO A 10 -8.58 7.87 -17.30
CA PRO A 10 -9.11 6.99 -16.26
C PRO A 10 -10.20 7.65 -15.41
N LEU A 11 -10.11 8.97 -15.15
CA LEU A 11 -11.15 9.71 -14.44
C LEU A 11 -12.48 9.72 -15.20
N THR A 12 -12.44 10.00 -16.50
CA THR A 12 -13.66 9.98 -17.33
C THR A 12 -14.29 8.60 -17.39
N SER A 13 -13.47 7.56 -17.47
CA SER A 13 -13.94 6.17 -17.36
C SER A 13 -14.62 5.88 -16.02
N PHE A 14 -14.02 6.31 -14.91
CA PHE A 14 -14.64 6.20 -13.58
C PHE A 14 -15.99 6.90 -13.52
N LEU A 15 -16.10 8.14 -14.01
CA LEU A 15 -17.35 8.91 -13.99
C LEU A 15 -18.43 8.24 -14.85
N ILE A 16 -18.09 7.83 -16.07
CA ILE A 16 -19.04 7.15 -16.96
C ILE A 16 -19.55 5.84 -16.31
N LEU A 17 -18.67 5.02 -15.78
CA LEU A 17 -19.04 3.75 -15.17
C LEU A 17 -19.71 3.92 -13.81
N GLY A 18 -19.35 4.95 -13.04
CA GLY A 18 -20.01 5.26 -11.77
C GLY A 18 -21.45 5.74 -11.95
N LEU A 19 -21.71 6.59 -12.96
CA LEU A 19 -23.04 7.13 -13.22
C LEU A 19 -23.92 6.18 -14.06
N PHE A 20 -23.35 5.55 -15.06
CA PHE A 20 -24.11 4.76 -16.05
C PHE A 20 -23.81 3.26 -15.99
N GLY A 21 -23.03 2.79 -15.01
CA GLY A 21 -22.63 1.37 -14.91
C GLY A 21 -23.79 0.39 -14.78
N HIS A 22 -24.93 0.81 -14.19
CA HIS A 22 -26.13 0.01 -14.09
C HIS A 22 -26.81 -0.25 -15.45
N TRP A 23 -26.57 0.59 -16.46
CA TRP A 23 -27.02 0.41 -17.84
C TRP A 23 -25.98 -0.33 -18.69
N ILE A 24 -24.67 -0.05 -18.45
CA ILE A 24 -23.56 -0.62 -19.21
C ILE A 24 -23.32 -2.09 -18.82
N LYS A 25 -23.48 -2.43 -17.53
CA LYS A 25 -23.37 -3.79 -16.97
C LYS A 25 -22.07 -4.50 -17.43
N ASP A 26 -22.21 -5.67 -18.08
CA ASP A 26 -21.10 -6.54 -18.50
C ASP A 26 -20.22 -5.94 -19.64
N LYS A 27 -20.59 -4.79 -20.19
CA LYS A 27 -19.83 -4.06 -21.22
C LYS A 27 -18.92 -2.97 -20.65
N ALA A 28 -18.78 -2.86 -19.31
CA ALA A 28 -17.97 -1.84 -18.65
C ALA A 28 -16.50 -1.80 -19.14
N HIS A 29 -15.95 -2.95 -19.50
CA HIS A 29 -14.60 -3.05 -20.07
C HIS A 29 -14.41 -2.28 -21.38
N LEU A 30 -15.47 -2.09 -22.18
CA LEU A 30 -15.40 -1.31 -23.43
C LEU A 30 -15.15 0.18 -23.19
N VAL A 31 -15.41 0.68 -21.99
CA VAL A 31 -15.11 2.06 -21.58
C VAL A 31 -13.76 2.11 -20.87
N ALA A 32 -13.53 1.22 -19.89
CA ALA A 32 -12.37 1.29 -19.01
C ALA A 32 -11.06 0.92 -19.71
N VAL A 33 -11.06 -0.17 -20.49
CA VAL A 33 -9.83 -0.65 -21.14
C VAL A 33 -9.27 0.36 -22.15
N PRO A 34 -10.06 0.89 -23.10
CA PRO A 34 -9.55 1.89 -24.04
C PRO A 34 -9.06 3.18 -23.33
N ALA A 35 -9.74 3.64 -22.29
CA ALA A 35 -9.35 4.84 -21.55
C ALA A 35 -7.94 4.68 -20.94
N VAL A 36 -7.66 3.54 -20.29
CA VAL A 36 -6.36 3.30 -19.67
C VAL A 36 -5.28 3.02 -20.71
N LEU A 37 -5.59 2.32 -21.81
CA LEU A 37 -4.63 2.10 -22.91
C LEU A 37 -4.27 3.40 -23.64
N LEU A 38 -5.20 4.34 -23.81
CA LEU A 38 -4.90 5.66 -24.33
C LEU A 38 -4.03 6.46 -23.33
N SER A 39 -4.31 6.38 -22.03
CA SER A 39 -3.46 6.95 -20.99
C SER A 39 -2.02 6.39 -21.05
N PHE A 40 -1.88 5.09 -21.30
CA PHE A 40 -0.56 4.47 -21.51
C PHE A 40 0.16 5.04 -22.74
N LEU A 41 -0.51 5.23 -23.87
CA LEU A 41 0.10 5.83 -25.06
C LEU A 41 0.60 7.26 -24.76
N PHE A 42 -0.19 8.09 -24.07
CA PHE A 42 0.25 9.43 -23.68
C PHE A 42 1.42 9.39 -22.67
N SER A 43 1.46 8.40 -21.76
CA SER A 43 2.58 8.21 -20.85
C SER A 43 3.87 7.80 -21.58
N LEU A 44 3.76 7.01 -22.63
CA LEU A 44 4.90 6.65 -23.49
C LEU A 44 5.46 7.89 -24.20
N PHE A 45 4.60 8.77 -24.71
CA PHE A 45 5.04 10.04 -25.28
C PHE A 45 5.71 10.94 -24.24
N ALA A 46 5.22 10.96 -22.98
CA ALA A 46 5.85 11.72 -21.90
C ALA A 46 7.28 11.22 -21.62
N VAL A 47 7.51 9.89 -21.61
CA VAL A 47 8.88 9.33 -21.46
C VAL A 47 9.80 9.76 -22.60
N VAL A 48 9.35 9.70 -23.85
CA VAL A 48 10.14 10.10 -25.02
C VAL A 48 10.48 11.60 -24.98
N ASP A 49 9.53 12.44 -24.59
CA ASP A 49 9.72 13.88 -24.49
C ASP A 49 10.73 14.24 -23.38
N VAL A 50 10.59 13.61 -22.20
CA VAL A 50 11.55 13.79 -21.09
C VAL A 50 12.94 13.24 -21.43
N ALA A 51 13.02 12.12 -22.17
CA ALA A 51 14.30 11.57 -22.64
C ALA A 51 15.01 12.54 -23.62
N SER A 52 14.26 13.36 -24.36
CA SER A 52 14.83 14.41 -25.22
C SER A 52 15.24 15.68 -24.46
N GLY A 53 15.13 15.69 -23.13
CA GLY A 53 15.58 16.79 -22.26
C GLY A 53 14.51 17.80 -21.86
N HIS A 54 13.24 17.58 -22.22
CA HIS A 54 12.15 18.48 -21.85
C HIS A 54 11.59 18.13 -20.47
N HIS A 55 11.66 19.07 -19.54
CA HIS A 55 11.00 19.00 -18.23
C HIS A 55 9.93 20.07 -18.16
N SER A 56 8.78 19.75 -17.59
CA SER A 56 7.64 20.67 -17.58
C SER A 56 6.87 20.57 -16.26
N THR A 57 6.53 21.75 -15.70
CA THR A 57 5.60 21.85 -14.57
C THR A 57 4.48 22.79 -14.98
N PHE A 58 3.24 22.33 -14.85
CA PHE A 58 2.05 23.05 -15.26
C PHE A 58 1.12 23.27 -14.07
N ARG A 59 0.64 24.48 -13.87
CA ARG A 59 -0.44 24.76 -12.92
C ARG A 59 -1.78 24.69 -13.67
N LEU A 60 -2.66 23.76 -13.26
CA LEU A 60 -3.96 23.58 -13.86
C LEU A 60 -4.94 24.67 -13.38
N TYR A 61 -5.08 24.80 -12.07
CA TYR A 61 -5.90 25.79 -11.41
C TYR A 61 -5.51 25.97 -9.95
N THR A 62 -5.85 27.11 -9.37
CA THR A 62 -5.73 27.35 -7.93
C THR A 62 -6.92 26.72 -7.22
N TRP A 63 -6.65 25.78 -6.32
CA TRP A 63 -7.68 25.05 -5.59
C TRP A 63 -8.10 25.75 -4.29
N LEU A 64 -7.13 26.27 -3.53
CA LEU A 64 -7.37 26.90 -2.24
C LEU A 64 -6.45 28.12 -2.08
N THR A 65 -7.03 29.23 -1.63
CA THR A 65 -6.30 30.44 -1.22
C THR A 65 -6.78 30.84 0.17
N SER A 66 -5.87 30.95 1.15
CA SER A 66 -6.18 31.38 2.51
C SER A 66 -4.98 32.14 3.09
N GLY A 67 -5.08 33.45 3.18
CA GLY A 67 -3.97 34.31 3.60
C GLY A 67 -2.77 34.16 2.67
N THR A 68 -1.64 33.74 3.21
CA THR A 68 -0.40 33.48 2.45
C THR A 68 -0.35 32.09 1.82
N LEU A 69 -1.27 31.19 2.21
CA LEU A 69 -1.35 29.84 1.68
C LEU A 69 -2.07 29.85 0.32
N ASN A 70 -1.34 29.53 -0.74
CA ASN A 70 -1.88 29.31 -2.08
C ASN A 70 -1.59 27.88 -2.51
N ILE A 71 -2.65 27.12 -2.75
CA ILE A 71 -2.55 25.72 -3.20
C ILE A 71 -3.13 25.62 -4.61
N HIS A 72 -2.37 25.07 -5.49
CA HIS A 72 -2.79 24.77 -6.85
C HIS A 72 -2.76 23.27 -7.12
N MET A 73 -3.54 22.85 -8.08
CA MET A 73 -3.40 21.55 -8.71
C MET A 73 -2.46 21.71 -9.89
N GLY A 74 -1.35 20.99 -9.83
CA GLY A 74 -0.31 21.06 -10.85
C GLY A 74 0.10 19.68 -11.35
N LEU A 75 0.88 19.65 -12.41
CA LEU A 75 1.43 18.44 -12.99
C LEU A 75 2.92 18.66 -13.23
N THR A 76 3.76 17.83 -12.60
CA THR A 76 5.21 17.80 -12.86
C THR A 76 5.56 16.61 -13.73
N ILE A 77 6.22 16.89 -14.87
CA ILE A 77 6.71 15.88 -15.81
C ILE A 77 8.24 15.96 -15.83
N ASP A 78 8.87 15.03 -15.16
CA ASP A 78 10.31 14.81 -15.10
C ASP A 78 10.64 13.33 -15.30
N ARG A 79 11.90 12.94 -15.18
CA ARG A 79 12.36 11.56 -15.38
C ARG A 79 11.72 10.59 -14.39
N LEU A 80 11.63 10.97 -13.10
CA LEU A 80 11.04 10.13 -12.07
C LEU A 80 9.53 9.96 -12.29
N THR A 81 8.82 11.06 -12.57
CA THR A 81 7.38 11.05 -12.86
C THR A 81 7.09 10.23 -14.11
N SER A 82 7.80 10.47 -15.22
CA SER A 82 7.53 9.80 -16.51
C SER A 82 7.75 8.29 -16.43
N ALA A 83 8.78 7.83 -15.72
CA ALA A 83 9.02 6.41 -15.46
C ALA A 83 7.87 5.77 -14.66
N MET A 84 7.36 6.46 -13.63
CA MET A 84 6.23 6.00 -12.84
C MET A 84 4.91 6.02 -13.63
N LEU A 85 4.66 7.04 -14.45
CA LEU A 85 3.49 7.10 -15.33
C LEU A 85 3.43 5.90 -16.26
N LEU A 86 4.58 5.56 -16.87
CA LEU A 86 4.69 4.39 -17.76
C LEU A 86 4.39 3.09 -17.00
N LEU A 87 4.98 2.90 -15.81
CA LEU A 87 4.74 1.73 -14.98
C LEU A 87 3.27 1.58 -14.61
N VAL A 88 2.67 2.66 -14.08
CA VAL A 88 1.28 2.64 -13.60
C VAL A 88 0.32 2.33 -14.75
N THR A 89 0.49 2.99 -15.89
CA THR A 89 -0.46 2.85 -17.01
C THR A 89 -0.32 1.52 -17.74
N ILE A 90 0.89 0.98 -17.93
CA ILE A 90 1.07 -0.34 -18.58
C ILE A 90 0.53 -1.47 -17.71
N VAL A 91 0.88 -1.49 -16.42
CA VAL A 91 0.39 -2.51 -15.50
C VAL A 91 -1.13 -2.40 -15.34
N SER A 92 -1.65 -1.19 -15.14
CA SER A 92 -3.09 -0.98 -15.03
C SER A 92 -3.83 -1.41 -16.30
N GLY A 93 -3.32 -1.08 -17.49
CA GLY A 93 -3.91 -1.50 -18.77
C GLY A 93 -3.99 -3.02 -18.89
N LEU A 94 -2.90 -3.73 -18.56
CA LEU A 94 -2.87 -5.20 -18.58
C LEU A 94 -3.80 -5.82 -17.54
N VAL A 95 -3.87 -5.23 -16.33
CA VAL A 95 -4.81 -5.65 -15.29
C VAL A 95 -6.25 -5.43 -15.73
N HIS A 96 -6.58 -4.31 -16.38
CA HIS A 96 -7.94 -4.08 -16.93
C HIS A 96 -8.32 -5.14 -17.96
N ILE A 97 -7.42 -5.50 -18.87
CA ILE A 97 -7.66 -6.58 -19.86
C ILE A 97 -7.85 -7.92 -19.14
N TYR A 98 -6.99 -8.25 -18.19
CA TYR A 98 -7.09 -9.49 -17.41
C TYR A 98 -8.41 -9.59 -16.64
N THR A 99 -8.89 -8.49 -16.10
CA THR A 99 -10.13 -8.38 -15.33
C THR A 99 -11.35 -8.78 -16.14
N ILE A 100 -11.34 -8.64 -17.47
CA ILE A 100 -12.45 -9.08 -18.35
C ILE A 100 -12.76 -10.56 -18.12
N GLY A 101 -11.73 -11.42 -18.11
CA GLY A 101 -11.91 -12.85 -17.89
C GLY A 101 -12.09 -13.22 -16.42
N TYR A 102 -11.33 -12.57 -15.52
CA TYR A 102 -11.35 -12.91 -14.10
C TYR A 102 -12.68 -12.57 -13.41
N MET A 103 -13.29 -11.43 -13.74
CA MET A 103 -14.55 -10.96 -13.14
C MET A 103 -15.79 -11.29 -13.99
N GLN A 104 -15.64 -12.13 -15.02
CA GLN A 104 -16.76 -12.49 -15.88
C GLN A 104 -17.87 -13.19 -15.10
N GLY A 105 -19.10 -12.64 -15.18
CA GLY A 105 -20.27 -13.18 -14.47
C GLY A 105 -20.35 -12.80 -12.98
N GLU A 106 -19.38 -12.08 -12.43
CA GLU A 106 -19.39 -11.64 -11.04
C GLU A 106 -20.35 -10.46 -10.81
N PRO A 107 -21.13 -10.46 -9.71
CA PRO A 107 -21.93 -9.32 -9.32
C PRO A 107 -21.06 -8.09 -9.08
N GLY A 108 -21.45 -6.92 -9.60
CA GLY A 108 -20.68 -5.69 -9.43
C GLY A 108 -19.53 -5.50 -10.44
N TYR A 109 -19.55 -6.20 -11.57
CA TYR A 109 -18.56 -6.07 -12.65
C TYR A 109 -18.29 -4.60 -13.05
N ALA A 110 -19.32 -3.82 -13.35
CA ALA A 110 -19.16 -2.39 -13.70
C ALA A 110 -18.60 -1.57 -12.55
N ARG A 111 -19.00 -1.85 -11.30
CA ARG A 111 -18.48 -1.20 -10.09
C ARG A 111 -16.99 -1.48 -9.93
N PHE A 112 -16.56 -2.72 -10.17
CA PHE A 112 -15.15 -3.08 -10.10
C PHE A 112 -14.31 -2.30 -11.11
N PHE A 113 -14.73 -2.23 -12.39
CA PHE A 113 -14.06 -1.46 -13.42
C PHE A 113 -14.02 0.04 -13.11
N SER A 114 -15.11 0.59 -12.56
CA SER A 114 -15.15 1.97 -12.10
C SER A 114 -14.08 2.23 -11.02
N TYR A 115 -13.98 1.36 -10.02
CA TYR A 115 -13.03 1.54 -8.92
C TYR A 115 -11.56 1.34 -9.33
N ILE A 116 -11.24 0.41 -10.23
CA ILE A 116 -9.86 0.27 -10.71
C ILE A 116 -9.45 1.45 -11.60
N ALA A 117 -10.39 2.06 -12.33
CA ALA A 117 -10.15 3.28 -13.09
C ALA A 117 -9.90 4.47 -12.15
N LEU A 118 -10.70 4.63 -11.07
CA LEU A 118 -10.48 5.66 -10.04
C LEU A 118 -9.13 5.47 -9.34
N PHE A 119 -8.76 4.23 -9.05
CA PHE A 119 -7.49 3.90 -8.42
C PHE A 119 -6.30 4.29 -9.33
N THR A 120 -6.41 3.99 -10.62
CA THR A 120 -5.42 4.39 -11.62
C THR A 120 -5.30 5.91 -11.71
N PHE A 121 -6.43 6.63 -11.80
CA PHE A 121 -6.45 8.09 -11.76
C PHE A 121 -5.77 8.65 -10.51
N SER A 122 -6.12 8.14 -9.34
CA SER A 122 -5.59 8.60 -8.06
C SER A 122 -4.07 8.42 -7.99
N MET A 123 -3.57 7.28 -8.48
CA MET A 123 -2.12 7.03 -8.51
C MET A 123 -1.39 7.93 -9.51
N LEU A 124 -1.98 8.17 -10.68
CA LEU A 124 -1.40 9.07 -11.66
C LEU A 124 -1.31 10.51 -11.13
N MET A 125 -2.36 11.01 -10.48
CA MET A 125 -2.35 12.34 -9.86
C MET A 125 -1.39 12.46 -8.67
N LEU A 126 -1.19 11.37 -7.92
CA LEU A 126 -0.18 11.29 -6.86
C LEU A 126 1.22 11.48 -7.43
N VAL A 127 1.54 10.73 -8.49
CA VAL A 127 2.87 10.75 -9.13
C VAL A 127 3.13 12.09 -9.83
N LEU A 128 2.10 12.71 -10.40
CA LEU A 128 2.16 14.00 -11.10
C LEU A 128 2.21 15.21 -10.16
N ALA A 129 2.02 15.03 -8.85
CA ALA A 129 1.96 16.13 -7.89
C ALA A 129 3.21 17.02 -7.94
N ASP A 130 3.03 18.33 -7.91
CA ASP A 130 4.08 19.35 -7.83
C ASP A 130 4.21 19.99 -6.44
N ASN A 131 3.33 19.59 -5.50
CA ASN A 131 3.33 20.09 -4.14
C ASN A 131 2.92 19.00 -3.13
N PHE A 132 3.29 19.21 -1.86
CA PHE A 132 3.05 18.26 -0.78
C PHE A 132 1.57 18.01 -0.49
N LEU A 133 0.69 19.03 -0.62
CA LEU A 133 -0.73 18.86 -0.31
C LEU A 133 -1.45 18.08 -1.40
N GLN A 134 -1.17 18.34 -2.67
CA GLN A 134 -1.70 17.54 -3.78
C GLN A 134 -1.27 16.08 -3.65
N LEU A 135 0.01 15.84 -3.36
CA LEU A 135 0.53 14.51 -3.08
C LEU A 135 -0.29 13.83 -1.99
N PHE A 136 -0.54 14.51 -0.85
CA PHE A 136 -1.31 13.98 0.27
C PHE A 136 -2.76 13.69 -0.08
N ILE A 137 -3.44 14.56 -0.84
CA ILE A 137 -4.82 14.35 -1.27
C ILE A 137 -4.96 13.05 -2.07
N PHE A 138 -4.06 12.85 -3.04
CA PHE A 138 -4.11 11.64 -3.87
C PHE A 138 -3.53 10.41 -3.16
N TRP A 139 -2.66 10.61 -2.18
CA TRP A 139 -2.24 9.57 -1.23
C TRP A 139 -3.42 8.99 -0.45
N GLU A 140 -4.31 9.84 0.00
CA GLU A 140 -5.55 9.49 0.66
C GLU A 140 -6.56 8.84 -0.29
N ALA A 141 -6.67 9.38 -1.52
CA ALA A 141 -7.56 8.82 -2.55
C ALA A 141 -7.16 7.38 -2.93
N VAL A 142 -5.85 7.11 -3.08
CA VAL A 142 -5.32 5.75 -3.29
C VAL A 142 -5.68 4.83 -2.12
N GLY A 143 -5.59 5.32 -0.88
CA GLY A 143 -6.02 4.59 0.33
C GLY A 143 -7.50 4.23 0.31
N LEU A 144 -8.36 5.18 -0.04
CA LEU A 144 -9.81 4.98 -0.17
C LEU A 144 -10.12 3.96 -1.27
N CYS A 145 -9.50 4.09 -2.45
CA CYS A 145 -9.69 3.14 -3.54
C CYS A 145 -9.32 1.71 -3.13
N SER A 146 -8.20 1.54 -2.40
CA SER A 146 -7.79 0.23 -1.90
C SER A 146 -8.80 -0.36 -0.94
N TYR A 147 -9.37 0.43 -0.03
CA TYR A 147 -10.44 0.03 0.87
C TYR A 147 -11.67 -0.51 0.11
N LEU A 148 -12.15 0.27 -0.89
CA LEU A 148 -13.31 -0.11 -1.71
C LEU A 148 -13.06 -1.38 -2.52
N LEU A 149 -11.82 -1.59 -2.98
CA LEU A 149 -11.45 -2.72 -3.83
C LEU A 149 -11.12 -3.98 -3.04
N ILE A 150 -10.48 -3.88 -1.87
CA ILE A 150 -10.27 -5.02 -0.95
C ILE A 150 -11.62 -5.51 -0.44
N GLY A 151 -12.51 -4.59 -0.07
CA GLY A 151 -13.88 -4.86 0.37
C GLY A 151 -14.88 -5.08 -0.77
N HIS A 152 -14.44 -5.42 -1.99
CA HIS A 152 -15.35 -5.59 -3.13
C HIS A 152 -16.45 -6.60 -2.86
N TRP A 153 -16.13 -7.72 -2.22
CA TRP A 153 -17.06 -8.72 -1.73
C TRP A 153 -17.55 -8.36 -0.32
N TYR A 154 -18.23 -7.22 -0.18
CA TYR A 154 -18.67 -6.66 1.11
C TYR A 154 -19.66 -7.57 1.87
N GLU A 155 -20.23 -8.59 1.22
CA GLU A 155 -21.04 -9.62 1.87
C GLU A 155 -20.19 -10.62 2.69
N ARG A 156 -18.87 -10.66 2.46
CA ARG A 156 -17.93 -11.51 3.20
C ARG A 156 -17.35 -10.73 4.38
N PRO A 157 -17.62 -11.16 5.64
CA PRO A 157 -17.08 -10.48 6.82
C PRO A 157 -15.55 -10.38 6.83
N SER A 158 -14.85 -11.40 6.29
CA SER A 158 -13.39 -11.39 6.17
C SER A 158 -12.88 -10.28 5.26
N ALA A 159 -13.53 -10.04 4.13
CA ALA A 159 -13.17 -8.98 3.19
C ALA A 159 -13.42 -7.59 3.81
N CYS A 160 -14.53 -7.41 4.51
CA CYS A 160 -14.81 -6.17 5.24
C CYS A 160 -13.78 -5.89 6.35
N ALA A 161 -13.43 -6.91 7.13
CA ALA A 161 -12.42 -6.79 8.19
C ALA A 161 -11.04 -6.46 7.61
N ALA A 162 -10.64 -7.11 6.51
CA ALA A 162 -9.39 -6.86 5.81
C ALA A 162 -9.33 -5.44 5.23
N ALA A 163 -10.41 -4.97 4.59
CA ALA A 163 -10.52 -3.62 4.07
C ALA A 163 -10.41 -2.57 5.18
N THR A 164 -11.13 -2.76 6.29
CA THR A 164 -11.09 -1.87 7.46
C THR A 164 -9.69 -1.84 8.08
N LYS A 165 -9.06 -3.01 8.25
CA LYS A 165 -7.68 -3.10 8.77
C LYS A 165 -6.70 -2.34 7.85
N ALA A 166 -6.77 -2.57 6.53
CA ALA A 166 -5.92 -1.88 5.57
C ALA A 166 -6.11 -0.36 5.64
N PHE A 167 -7.36 0.11 5.73
CA PHE A 167 -7.65 1.54 5.83
C PHE A 167 -7.11 2.16 7.12
N ILE A 168 -7.41 1.57 8.28
CA ILE A 168 -7.03 2.12 9.59
C ILE A 168 -5.51 2.11 9.79
N VAL A 169 -4.82 1.00 9.44
CA VAL A 169 -3.36 0.91 9.58
C VAL A 169 -2.66 1.97 8.72
N ASN A 170 -3.15 2.20 7.50
CA ASN A 170 -2.62 3.27 6.65
C ASN A 170 -2.88 4.64 7.26
N ARG A 171 -4.05 4.89 7.87
CA ARG A 171 -4.36 6.16 8.55
C ARG A 171 -3.40 6.50 9.69
N VAL A 172 -2.91 5.50 10.41
CA VAL A 172 -1.87 5.71 11.42
C VAL A 172 -0.60 6.31 10.80
N GLY A 173 -0.16 5.79 9.65
CA GLY A 173 0.95 6.37 8.90
C GLY A 173 0.63 7.77 8.34
N ASP A 174 -0.57 7.95 7.79
CA ASP A 174 -1.02 9.19 7.19
C ASP A 174 -1.16 10.32 8.22
N PHE A 175 -1.45 9.98 9.50
CA PHE A 175 -1.44 10.96 10.60
C PHE A 175 -0.05 11.58 10.80
N GLY A 176 1.00 10.78 10.81
CA GLY A 176 2.37 11.32 10.87
C GLY A 176 2.72 12.11 9.61
N PHE A 177 2.27 11.67 8.42
CA PHE A 177 2.49 12.40 7.18
C PHE A 177 1.88 13.81 7.22
N ILE A 178 0.64 13.97 7.68
CA ILE A 178 0.00 15.30 7.77
C ILE A 178 0.70 16.21 8.79
N LEU A 179 1.21 15.67 9.90
CA LEU A 179 2.02 16.43 10.83
C LEU A 179 3.33 16.90 10.17
N GLY A 180 3.96 16.05 9.36
CA GLY A 180 5.13 16.41 8.55
C GLY A 180 4.81 17.53 7.57
N LEU A 181 3.66 17.47 6.90
CA LEU A 181 3.17 18.50 5.99
C LEU A 181 2.95 19.85 6.71
N PHE A 182 2.36 19.85 7.90
CA PHE A 182 2.21 21.07 8.71
C PHE A 182 3.56 21.64 9.13
N LEU A 183 4.52 20.78 9.46
CA LEU A 183 5.87 21.23 9.81
C LEU A 183 6.60 21.79 8.58
N VAL A 184 6.42 21.22 7.39
CA VAL A 184 6.91 21.82 6.12
C VAL A 184 6.32 23.21 5.94
N TRP A 185 5.00 23.36 6.07
CA TRP A 185 4.34 24.66 5.93
C TRP A 185 4.85 25.69 6.94
N THR A 186 4.94 25.34 8.22
CA THR A 186 5.39 26.28 9.26
C THR A 186 6.87 26.65 9.12
N THR A 187 7.69 25.75 8.58
CA THR A 187 9.13 25.98 8.39
C THR A 187 9.42 26.77 7.12
N PHE A 188 8.80 26.43 6.00
CA PHE A 188 9.12 27.01 4.70
C PHE A 188 8.13 28.07 4.25
N GLY A 189 6.91 28.14 4.81
CA GLY A 189 5.82 29.04 4.36
C GLY A 189 5.30 28.71 2.96
N SER A 190 5.69 27.57 2.39
CA SER A 190 5.24 27.04 1.09
C SER A 190 5.12 25.52 1.18
N LEU A 191 4.24 24.95 0.32
CA LEU A 191 4.10 23.51 0.12
C LEU A 191 4.53 23.08 -1.31
N ASP A 192 4.98 24.01 -2.13
CA ASP A 192 5.48 23.71 -3.48
C ASP A 192 6.87 23.08 -3.40
N TYR A 193 7.09 22.01 -4.16
CA TYR A 193 8.39 21.30 -4.15
C TYR A 193 9.53 22.23 -4.53
N SER A 194 9.37 23.06 -5.55
CA SER A 194 10.40 24.02 -6.00
C SER A 194 10.86 24.96 -4.89
N ASP A 195 9.92 25.52 -4.12
CA ASP A 195 10.20 26.46 -3.06
C ASP A 195 10.88 25.79 -1.86
N VAL A 196 10.37 24.60 -1.48
CA VAL A 196 10.87 23.86 -0.34
C VAL A 196 12.29 23.34 -0.62
N PHE A 197 12.53 22.77 -1.81
CA PHE A 197 13.85 22.23 -2.15
C PHE A 197 14.91 23.32 -2.31
N ALA A 198 14.56 24.47 -2.89
CA ALA A 198 15.48 25.61 -3.03
C ALA A 198 15.96 26.15 -1.67
N ARG A 199 15.11 26.09 -0.64
CA ARG A 199 15.42 26.61 0.71
C ARG A 199 15.80 25.54 1.72
N ALA A 200 15.90 24.28 1.30
CA ALA A 200 16.22 23.17 2.22
C ALA A 200 17.56 23.35 2.93
N HIS A 201 18.57 23.85 2.23
CA HIS A 201 19.89 24.14 2.81
C HIS A 201 19.88 25.22 3.89
N ASP A 202 19.01 26.23 3.77
CA ASP A 202 18.90 27.33 4.74
C ASP A 202 18.35 26.84 6.09
N VAL A 203 17.64 25.73 6.10
CA VAL A 203 16.98 25.13 7.25
C VAL A 203 17.82 23.99 7.87
N ALA A 204 18.84 23.48 7.17
CA ALA A 204 19.59 22.29 7.58
C ALA A 204 20.22 22.39 8.98
N GLY A 205 20.56 23.62 9.45
CA GLY A 205 21.11 23.87 10.79
C GLY A 205 20.07 24.15 11.88
N GLN A 206 18.79 24.25 11.53
CA GLN A 206 17.75 24.57 12.53
C GLN A 206 17.39 23.33 13.35
N VAL A 207 17.22 23.55 14.68
CA VAL A 207 16.82 22.50 15.62
C VAL A 207 15.47 22.83 16.26
N ILE A 208 14.73 21.82 16.63
CA ILE A 208 13.47 21.90 17.37
C ILE A 208 13.57 20.99 18.59
N ASN A 209 13.07 21.46 19.75
CA ASN A 209 12.93 20.61 20.92
C ASN A 209 11.65 19.78 20.83
N VAL A 210 11.77 18.51 20.48
CA VAL A 210 10.62 17.61 20.28
C VAL A 210 9.92 17.28 21.60
N LEU A 211 10.60 17.32 22.75
CA LEU A 211 10.03 17.01 24.06
C LEU A 211 9.58 18.24 24.86
N GLU A 212 9.67 19.44 24.30
CA GLU A 212 9.23 20.67 24.98
C GLU A 212 7.79 20.59 25.51
N PRO A 213 6.77 20.09 24.76
CA PRO A 213 5.40 19.96 25.26
C PRO A 213 5.25 19.03 26.47
N LEU A 214 6.23 18.14 26.70
CA LEU A 214 6.26 17.19 27.81
C LEU A 214 7.25 17.64 28.93
N GLY A 215 7.79 18.85 28.83
CA GLY A 215 8.79 19.38 29.80
C GLY A 215 10.17 18.75 29.68
N GLY A 216 10.48 18.05 28.58
CA GLY A 216 11.78 17.46 28.28
C GLY A 216 12.62 18.34 27.35
N ASN A 217 13.89 17.98 27.19
CA ASN A 217 14.81 18.62 26.25
C ASN A 217 15.42 17.57 25.33
N LEU A 218 14.96 17.53 24.07
CA LEU A 218 15.52 16.71 23.00
C LEU A 218 15.55 17.54 21.72
N GLU A 219 16.70 18.11 21.46
CA GLU A 219 16.96 18.92 20.27
C GLU A 219 17.27 18.00 19.07
N VAL A 220 16.48 18.14 18.02
CA VAL A 220 16.61 17.37 16.76
C VAL A 220 16.54 18.35 15.59
N SER A 221 17.30 18.09 14.53
CA SER A 221 17.17 18.89 13.30
C SER A 221 15.73 18.90 12.77
N VAL A 222 15.22 20.09 12.44
CA VAL A 222 13.87 20.27 11.88
C VAL A 222 13.68 19.41 10.63
N LEU A 223 14.68 19.36 9.75
CA LEU A 223 14.62 18.49 8.55
C LEU A 223 14.52 17.02 8.91
N THR A 224 15.21 16.57 9.97
CA THR A 224 15.10 15.18 10.43
C THR A 224 13.68 14.85 10.87
N VAL A 225 13.04 15.76 11.63
CA VAL A 225 11.66 15.57 12.08
C VAL A 225 10.70 15.58 10.89
N ILE A 226 10.84 16.51 9.94
CA ILE A 226 10.04 16.55 8.71
C ILE A 226 10.18 15.22 7.94
N CYS A 227 11.41 14.79 7.64
CA CYS A 227 11.66 13.56 6.89
C CYS A 227 11.08 12.32 7.59
N LEU A 228 11.23 12.18 8.91
CA LEU A 228 10.70 11.06 9.67
C LEU A 228 9.16 11.06 9.72
N LEU A 229 8.54 12.23 9.89
CA LEU A 229 7.08 12.35 9.87
C LEU A 229 6.50 12.02 8.49
N LEU A 230 7.09 12.51 7.41
CA LEU A 230 6.70 12.14 6.05
C LEU A 230 6.94 10.65 5.78
N PHE A 231 8.04 10.09 6.34
CA PHE A 231 8.34 8.65 6.23
C PHE A 231 7.30 7.76 6.91
N THR A 232 6.62 8.21 7.97
CA THR A 232 5.53 7.39 8.58
C THR A 232 4.42 7.09 7.58
N GLY A 233 4.08 8.03 6.69
CA GLY A 233 3.17 7.77 5.58
C GLY A 233 3.71 6.71 4.63
N ALA A 234 5.01 6.78 4.27
CA ALA A 234 5.67 5.77 3.44
C ALA A 234 5.66 4.39 4.12
N VAL A 235 5.89 4.32 5.44
CA VAL A 235 5.81 3.09 6.25
C VAL A 235 4.43 2.46 6.14
N GLY A 236 3.36 3.26 6.20
CA GLY A 236 1.99 2.79 6.02
C GLY A 236 1.74 2.21 4.63
N LYS A 237 1.86 3.03 3.58
CA LYS A 237 1.53 2.63 2.20
C LYS A 237 2.45 1.53 1.65
N SER A 238 3.76 1.60 1.92
CA SER A 238 4.72 0.60 1.46
C SER A 238 4.89 -0.58 2.42
N ALA A 239 3.96 -0.75 3.36
CA ALA A 239 3.91 -1.87 4.29
C ALA A 239 5.27 -2.19 4.93
N GLN A 240 5.95 -1.14 5.43
CA GLN A 240 7.17 -1.29 6.19
C GLN A 240 6.86 -1.61 7.66
N VAL A 241 7.79 -2.24 8.35
CA VAL A 241 7.68 -2.44 9.81
C VAL A 241 7.62 -1.06 10.47
N PRO A 242 6.67 -0.83 11.43
CA PRO A 242 5.73 -1.78 12.03
C PRO A 242 4.35 -1.87 11.32
N LEU A 243 4.05 -1.05 10.31
CA LEU A 243 2.71 -0.94 9.71
C LEU A 243 2.46 -1.93 8.53
N HIS A 244 3.19 -3.05 8.45
CA HIS A 244 3.12 -4.03 7.36
C HIS A 244 1.92 -4.99 7.41
N VAL A 245 1.25 -5.10 8.56
CA VAL A 245 0.27 -6.16 8.89
C VAL A 245 -0.99 -6.17 8.01
N TRP A 246 -1.31 -5.07 7.34
CA TRP A 246 -2.51 -4.97 6.50
C TRP A 246 -2.34 -5.64 5.12
N LEU A 247 -1.11 -5.66 4.59
CA LEU A 247 -0.85 -6.04 3.20
C LEU A 247 -1.19 -7.51 2.89
N PRO A 248 -0.86 -8.49 3.74
CA PRO A 248 -1.25 -9.89 3.50
C PRO A 248 -2.76 -10.14 3.61
N ASP A 249 -3.47 -9.36 4.41
CA ASP A 249 -4.91 -9.50 4.57
C ASP A 249 -5.68 -8.83 3.39
N ALA A 250 -5.04 -7.89 2.68
CA ALA A 250 -5.55 -7.35 1.41
C ALA A 250 -5.77 -8.43 0.33
N MET A 251 -5.23 -9.64 0.52
CA MET A 251 -5.46 -10.81 -0.35
C MET A 251 -6.91 -11.31 -0.33
N GLU A 252 -7.76 -10.85 0.58
CA GLU A 252 -9.21 -11.13 0.58
C GLU A 252 -9.93 -10.50 -0.64
N GLY A 253 -9.35 -9.45 -1.24
CA GLY A 253 -9.88 -8.84 -2.46
C GLY A 253 -9.64 -9.69 -3.73
N PRO A 254 -10.33 -9.36 -4.85
CA PRO A 254 -10.11 -10.00 -6.14
C PRO A 254 -8.65 -9.91 -6.61
N THR A 255 -8.13 -10.96 -7.22
CA THR A 255 -6.70 -11.04 -7.59
C THR A 255 -6.22 -9.91 -8.53
N PRO A 256 -7.00 -9.40 -9.50
CA PRO A 256 -6.58 -8.25 -10.29
C PRO A 256 -6.20 -7.02 -9.46
N ILE A 257 -6.94 -6.77 -8.35
CA ILE A 257 -6.57 -5.64 -7.48
C ILE A 257 -5.33 -5.95 -6.64
N SER A 258 -5.13 -7.21 -6.24
CA SER A 258 -3.88 -7.61 -5.59
C SER A 258 -2.68 -7.32 -6.51
N ALA A 259 -2.78 -7.66 -7.80
CA ALA A 259 -1.75 -7.34 -8.77
C ALA A 259 -1.51 -5.83 -8.88
N LEU A 260 -2.56 -5.02 -8.96
CA LEU A 260 -2.45 -3.57 -9.12
C LEU A 260 -1.86 -2.89 -7.86
N ILE A 261 -2.36 -3.22 -6.66
CA ILE A 261 -1.85 -2.69 -5.38
C ILE A 261 -0.36 -2.98 -5.21
N HIS A 262 0.07 -4.23 -5.48
CA HIS A 262 1.40 -4.71 -5.14
C HIS A 262 2.48 -4.45 -6.20
N ALA A 263 2.07 -4.17 -7.47
CA ALA A 263 3.02 -4.05 -8.56
C ALA A 263 3.36 -2.59 -8.91
N ALA A 264 2.35 -1.72 -9.05
CA ALA A 264 2.58 -0.43 -9.69
C ALA A 264 1.92 0.76 -9.00
N THR A 265 1.15 0.54 -7.90
CA THR A 265 0.36 1.62 -7.32
C THR A 265 0.64 1.82 -5.83
N MET A 266 -0.28 1.47 -4.95
CA MET A 266 -0.27 1.89 -3.55
C MET A 266 1.05 1.63 -2.82
N VAL A 267 1.60 0.41 -2.94
CA VAL A 267 2.82 0.06 -2.18
C VAL A 267 4.09 0.68 -2.75
N THR A 268 4.08 1.14 -4.01
CA THR A 268 5.21 1.84 -4.63
C THR A 268 5.25 3.31 -4.24
N ALA A 269 4.12 3.87 -3.77
CA ALA A 269 3.99 5.28 -3.44
C ALA A 269 4.96 5.74 -2.35
N GLY A 270 5.25 4.90 -1.32
CA GLY A 270 6.20 5.28 -0.27
C GLY A 270 7.65 5.30 -0.74
N VAL A 271 8.05 4.37 -1.61
CA VAL A 271 9.41 4.39 -2.22
C VAL A 271 9.54 5.61 -3.14
N PHE A 272 8.51 5.87 -3.95
CA PHE A 272 8.44 7.07 -4.79
C PHE A 272 8.54 8.36 -3.95
N LEU A 273 7.82 8.44 -2.81
CA LEU A 273 7.86 9.57 -1.90
C LEU A 273 9.31 9.84 -1.42
N VAL A 274 9.99 8.82 -0.91
CA VAL A 274 11.37 8.96 -0.41
C VAL A 274 12.31 9.39 -1.54
N ALA A 275 12.18 8.82 -2.73
CA ALA A 275 12.96 9.20 -3.89
C ALA A 275 12.63 10.63 -4.37
N ARG A 276 11.34 11.03 -4.40
CA ARG A 276 10.92 12.39 -4.77
C ARG A 276 11.47 13.45 -3.81
N LEU A 277 11.57 13.11 -2.53
CA LEU A 277 12.06 13.98 -1.48
C LEU A 277 13.57 13.81 -1.20
N ALA A 278 14.31 13.18 -2.10
CA ALA A 278 15.77 13.01 -1.98
C ALA A 278 16.50 14.32 -1.61
N PRO A 279 16.14 15.53 -2.13
CA PRO A 279 16.79 16.78 -1.72
C PRO A 279 16.67 17.08 -0.22
N LEU A 280 15.58 16.66 0.45
CA LEU A 280 15.43 16.82 1.90
C LEU A 280 16.14 15.70 2.67
N TYR A 281 16.01 14.44 2.22
CA TYR A 281 16.62 13.29 2.90
C TYR A 281 18.14 13.36 2.89
N ASN A 282 18.76 13.79 1.80
CA ASN A 282 20.22 13.95 1.70
C ASN A 282 20.79 14.94 2.72
N LEU A 283 19.98 15.89 3.18
CA LEU A 283 20.34 16.84 4.25
C LEU A 283 20.08 16.30 5.66
N SER A 284 19.55 15.10 5.80
CA SER A 284 19.25 14.45 7.09
C SER A 284 19.80 13.02 7.17
N PRO A 285 21.10 12.83 7.46
CA PRO A 285 21.70 11.50 7.60
C PRO A 285 21.02 10.61 8.64
N SER A 286 20.49 11.21 9.72
CA SER A 286 19.75 10.48 10.75
C SER A 286 18.45 9.89 10.22
N ALA A 287 17.68 10.66 9.43
CA ALA A 287 16.47 10.16 8.82
C ALA A 287 16.78 9.07 7.78
N MET A 288 17.82 9.25 6.95
CA MET A 288 18.28 8.23 6.00
C MET A 288 18.65 6.93 6.70
N THR A 289 19.38 7.00 7.81
CA THR A 289 19.73 5.83 8.62
C THR A 289 18.48 5.07 9.11
N VAL A 290 17.47 5.78 9.59
CA VAL A 290 16.19 5.17 10.02
C VAL A 290 15.49 4.48 8.83
N VAL A 291 15.39 5.15 7.69
CA VAL A 291 14.79 4.57 6.47
C VAL A 291 15.53 3.29 6.04
N ALA A 292 16.87 3.30 6.05
CA ALA A 292 17.70 2.14 5.70
C ALA A 292 17.47 0.96 6.66
N ILE A 293 17.45 1.21 7.97
CA ILE A 293 17.26 0.16 8.98
C ILE A 293 15.84 -0.41 8.90
N VAL A 294 14.81 0.43 8.82
CA VAL A 294 13.42 -0.01 8.68
C VAL A 294 13.23 -0.84 7.40
N GLY A 295 13.83 -0.39 6.29
CA GLY A 295 13.84 -1.15 5.04
C GLY A 295 14.51 -2.52 5.19
N GLY A 296 15.70 -2.57 5.79
CA GLY A 296 16.43 -3.81 6.03
C GLY A 296 15.69 -4.80 6.94
N LEU A 297 15.08 -4.32 8.03
CA LEU A 297 14.24 -5.14 8.91
C LEU A 297 13.01 -5.69 8.18
N THR A 298 12.35 -4.86 7.39
CA THR A 298 11.16 -5.25 6.61
C THR A 298 11.52 -6.31 5.56
N MET A 299 12.65 -6.15 4.91
CA MET A 299 13.19 -7.08 3.93
C MET A 299 13.33 -8.50 4.51
N VAL A 300 13.98 -8.62 5.66
CA VAL A 300 14.22 -9.91 6.34
C VAL A 300 12.91 -10.49 6.88
N LEU A 301 12.08 -9.67 7.53
CA LEU A 301 10.81 -10.12 8.09
C LEU A 301 9.88 -10.66 7.00
N GLY A 302 9.71 -9.95 5.89
CA GLY A 302 8.87 -10.40 4.78
C GLY A 302 9.33 -11.73 4.20
N ALA A 303 10.63 -11.89 3.96
CA ALA A 303 11.19 -13.13 3.42
C ALA A 303 11.04 -14.32 4.37
N THR A 304 11.29 -14.13 5.66
CA THR A 304 11.17 -15.21 6.65
C THR A 304 9.74 -15.69 6.81
N ILE A 305 8.75 -14.82 6.70
CA ILE A 305 7.33 -15.21 6.77
C ILE A 305 6.91 -15.94 5.47
N ALA A 306 7.36 -15.48 4.30
CA ALA A 306 7.04 -16.08 3.01
C ALA A 306 7.41 -17.59 2.92
N LEU A 307 8.43 -18.01 3.65
CA LEU A 307 8.91 -19.42 3.68
C LEU A 307 7.84 -20.43 4.09
N THR A 308 6.90 -20.06 4.96
CA THR A 308 5.97 -21.00 5.59
C THR A 308 4.51 -20.78 5.23
N GLN A 309 4.17 -19.67 4.57
CA GLN A 309 2.79 -19.42 4.14
C GLN A 309 2.31 -20.47 3.15
N THR A 310 1.04 -20.83 3.24
CA THR A 310 0.42 -21.89 2.42
C THR A 310 -0.55 -21.35 1.38
N ASP A 311 -1.03 -20.12 1.51
CA ASP A 311 -1.85 -19.43 0.53
C ASP A 311 -0.97 -18.87 -0.59
N ILE A 312 -1.29 -19.20 -1.85
CA ILE A 312 -0.52 -18.82 -3.04
C ILE A 312 -0.38 -17.29 -3.18
N LYS A 313 -1.43 -16.52 -2.88
CA LYS A 313 -1.40 -15.04 -2.91
C LYS A 313 -0.60 -14.47 -1.74
N ARG A 314 -0.72 -15.05 -0.54
CA ARG A 314 0.00 -14.57 0.65
C ARG A 314 1.51 -14.76 0.53
N VAL A 315 1.98 -15.86 -0.06
CA VAL A 315 3.43 -16.02 -0.36
C VAL A 315 3.92 -14.87 -1.23
N VAL A 316 3.20 -14.53 -2.31
CA VAL A 316 3.56 -13.43 -3.21
C VAL A 316 3.42 -12.07 -2.52
N ALA A 317 2.45 -11.89 -1.60
CA ALA A 317 2.29 -10.66 -0.80
C ALA A 317 3.47 -10.44 0.16
N TYR A 318 3.89 -11.45 0.91
CA TYR A 318 5.08 -11.34 1.79
C TYR A 318 6.37 -11.14 1.01
N SER A 319 6.47 -11.72 -0.18
CA SER A 319 7.59 -11.42 -1.06
C SER A 319 7.57 -9.96 -1.56
N THR A 320 6.38 -9.32 -1.69
CA THR A 320 6.29 -7.88 -1.97
C THR A 320 6.80 -7.05 -0.80
N ILE A 321 6.41 -7.37 0.45
CA ILE A 321 6.92 -6.71 1.66
C ILE A 321 8.45 -6.77 1.67
N SER A 322 9.03 -7.95 1.40
CA SER A 322 10.48 -8.13 1.35
C SER A 322 11.14 -7.27 0.28
N GLN A 323 10.59 -7.22 -0.95
CA GLN A 323 11.19 -6.43 -2.03
C GLN A 323 11.05 -4.91 -1.79
N LEU A 324 9.94 -4.45 -1.22
CA LEU A 324 9.79 -3.06 -0.79
C LEU A 324 10.79 -2.69 0.30
N GLY A 325 11.11 -3.63 1.20
CA GLY A 325 12.19 -3.47 2.17
C GLY A 325 13.56 -3.24 1.51
N TYR A 326 13.89 -4.00 0.45
CA TYR A 326 15.10 -3.75 -0.34
C TYR A 326 15.13 -2.34 -0.93
N MET A 327 14.02 -1.90 -1.54
CA MET A 327 13.94 -0.58 -2.17
C MET A 327 14.07 0.55 -1.13
N MET A 328 13.39 0.42 0.01
CA MET A 328 13.50 1.38 1.12
C MET A 328 14.91 1.43 1.69
N MET A 329 15.54 0.27 1.89
CA MET A 329 16.93 0.16 2.33
C MET A 329 17.87 0.92 1.38
N ALA A 330 17.71 0.72 0.07
CA ALA A 330 18.51 1.40 -0.94
C ALA A 330 18.30 2.92 -0.91
N CYS A 331 17.04 3.39 -0.87
CA CYS A 331 16.74 4.81 -0.76
C CYS A 331 17.32 5.42 0.53
N GLY A 332 17.21 4.72 1.67
CA GLY A 332 17.78 5.18 2.94
C GLY A 332 19.31 5.22 2.97
N LEU A 333 19.98 4.54 2.04
CA LEU A 333 21.43 4.58 1.84
C LEU A 333 21.86 5.54 0.70
N GLY A 334 20.94 6.34 0.14
CA GLY A 334 21.21 7.27 -0.95
C GLY A 334 21.15 6.66 -2.36
N ALA A 335 20.97 5.35 -2.49
CA ALA A 335 20.89 4.65 -3.77
C ALA A 335 19.47 4.74 -4.40
N TYR A 336 18.96 5.97 -4.59
CA TYR A 336 17.59 6.21 -5.07
C TYR A 336 17.36 5.66 -6.48
N ALA A 337 18.29 5.87 -7.39
CA ALA A 337 18.19 5.38 -8.78
C ALA A 337 18.09 3.85 -8.82
N ALA A 338 18.91 3.14 -8.04
CA ALA A 338 18.86 1.67 -7.92
C ALA A 338 17.57 1.19 -7.26
N GLY A 339 17.09 1.89 -6.20
CA GLY A 339 15.81 1.62 -5.56
C GLY A 339 14.62 1.76 -6.52
N MET A 340 14.59 2.84 -7.30
CA MET A 340 13.55 3.09 -8.31
C MET A 340 13.67 2.15 -9.52
N TYR A 341 14.87 1.80 -9.95
CA TYR A 341 15.08 0.79 -10.99
C TYR A 341 14.47 -0.56 -10.56
N HIS A 342 14.78 -0.99 -9.34
CA HIS A 342 14.20 -2.23 -8.81
C HIS A 342 12.67 -2.14 -8.67
N LEU A 343 12.11 -0.96 -8.34
CA LEU A 343 10.67 -0.73 -8.30
C LEU A 343 10.03 -0.90 -9.68
N LEU A 344 10.63 -0.37 -10.74
CA LEU A 344 10.09 -0.45 -12.09
C LEU A 344 10.10 -1.91 -12.61
N THR A 345 11.20 -2.65 -12.42
CA THR A 345 11.28 -4.06 -12.80
C THR A 345 10.37 -4.94 -11.95
N HIS A 346 10.29 -4.65 -10.63
CA HIS A 346 9.39 -5.31 -9.68
C HIS A 346 7.94 -5.22 -10.13
N GLY A 347 7.51 -4.07 -10.65
CA GLY A 347 6.15 -3.90 -11.15
C GLY A 347 5.78 -4.93 -12.21
N ALA A 348 6.67 -5.25 -13.14
CA ALA A 348 6.42 -6.22 -14.19
C ALA A 348 6.27 -7.66 -13.63
N PHE A 349 7.30 -8.16 -12.91
CA PHE A 349 7.25 -9.55 -12.45
C PHE A 349 6.27 -9.76 -11.28
N LYS A 350 5.92 -8.75 -10.50
CA LYS A 350 4.88 -8.89 -9.45
C LYS A 350 3.48 -8.92 -10.02
N ALA A 351 3.18 -8.05 -10.98
CA ALA A 351 1.91 -8.16 -11.70
C ALA A 351 1.76 -9.54 -12.31
N LEU A 352 2.82 -10.05 -12.96
CA LEU A 352 2.84 -11.40 -13.53
C LEU A 352 2.54 -12.49 -12.50
N LEU A 353 3.20 -12.47 -11.36
CA LEU A 353 3.04 -13.50 -10.33
C LEU A 353 1.63 -13.46 -9.72
N PHE A 354 1.10 -12.26 -9.41
CA PHE A 354 -0.26 -12.16 -8.89
C PHE A 354 -1.32 -12.58 -9.91
N LEU A 355 -1.22 -12.12 -11.15
CA LEU A 355 -2.15 -12.55 -12.19
C LEU A 355 -2.01 -14.04 -12.48
N GLY A 356 -0.78 -14.59 -12.41
CA GLY A 356 -0.54 -16.03 -12.48
C GLY A 356 -1.23 -16.80 -11.35
N CYS A 357 -1.15 -16.30 -10.09
CA CYS A 357 -1.96 -16.85 -8.98
C CYS A 357 -3.45 -16.83 -9.30
N GLY A 358 -3.96 -15.71 -9.84
CA GLY A 358 -5.36 -15.59 -10.22
C GLY A 358 -5.78 -16.60 -11.28
N SER A 359 -4.92 -16.88 -12.24
CA SER A 359 -5.16 -17.90 -13.29
C SER A 359 -5.25 -19.30 -12.69
N VAL A 360 -4.37 -19.65 -11.76
CA VAL A 360 -4.44 -20.92 -11.03
C VAL A 360 -5.71 -21.01 -10.18
N ILE A 361 -6.05 -19.95 -9.45
CA ILE A 361 -7.23 -19.89 -8.58
C ILE A 361 -8.54 -20.07 -9.36
N ILE A 362 -8.68 -19.40 -10.51
CA ILE A 362 -9.87 -19.58 -11.38
C ILE A 362 -9.92 -20.99 -11.93
N ALA A 363 -8.82 -21.55 -12.40
CA ALA A 363 -8.76 -22.91 -12.92
C ALA A 363 -9.09 -23.98 -11.86
N LEU A 364 -8.89 -23.67 -10.56
CA LEU A 364 -9.15 -24.55 -9.43
C LEU A 364 -10.41 -24.15 -8.61
N HIS A 365 -11.37 -23.46 -9.22
CA HIS A 365 -12.64 -23.10 -8.57
C HIS A 365 -12.45 -22.35 -7.23
N HIS A 366 -11.56 -21.37 -7.21
CA HIS A 366 -11.23 -20.49 -6.07
C HIS A 366 -10.42 -21.13 -4.93
N GLU A 367 -9.78 -22.30 -5.15
CA GLU A 367 -8.82 -22.84 -4.17
C GLU A 367 -7.55 -21.96 -4.12
N GLN A 368 -7.11 -21.63 -2.90
CA GLN A 368 -5.92 -20.78 -2.67
C GLN A 368 -4.82 -21.50 -1.88
N ASP A 369 -5.14 -22.60 -1.20
CA ASP A 369 -4.14 -23.38 -0.47
C ASP A 369 -3.31 -24.24 -1.44
N MET A 370 -2.02 -23.86 -1.60
CA MET A 370 -1.11 -24.56 -2.48
C MET A 370 -0.89 -26.05 -2.12
N ARG A 371 -1.18 -26.47 -0.87
CA ARG A 371 -1.10 -27.88 -0.46
C ARG A 371 -2.19 -28.75 -1.11
N ARG A 372 -3.26 -28.13 -1.60
CA ARG A 372 -4.35 -28.78 -2.31
C ARG A 372 -4.21 -28.67 -3.83
N MET A 373 -3.06 -28.22 -4.30
CA MET A 373 -2.70 -28.08 -5.72
C MET A 373 -1.78 -29.24 -6.12
N GLY A 374 -0.96 -29.05 -7.15
CA GLY A 374 0.03 -30.02 -7.64
C GLY A 374 -0.34 -30.60 -9.01
N GLY A 375 0.69 -30.96 -9.79
CA GLY A 375 0.52 -31.58 -11.10
C GLY A 375 -0.13 -30.69 -12.16
N LEU A 376 -0.09 -29.35 -12.02
CA LEU A 376 -0.80 -28.42 -12.90
C LEU A 376 -0.02 -28.02 -14.16
N LYS A 377 1.26 -28.37 -14.25
CA LYS A 377 2.17 -27.90 -15.30
C LYS A 377 1.68 -28.24 -16.73
N ASP A 378 1.14 -29.45 -16.93
CA ASP A 378 0.68 -29.92 -18.25
C ASP A 378 -0.75 -29.45 -18.57
N LYS A 379 -1.52 -29.06 -17.56
CA LYS A 379 -2.88 -28.55 -17.69
C LYS A 379 -2.96 -27.05 -17.90
N LEU A 380 -1.99 -26.30 -17.35
CA LEU A 380 -1.88 -24.85 -17.41
C LEU A 380 -0.51 -24.42 -17.98
N PRO A 381 -0.16 -24.79 -19.22
CA PRO A 381 1.20 -24.59 -19.73
C PRO A 381 1.59 -23.13 -19.87
N ILE A 382 0.70 -22.24 -20.32
CA ILE A 382 0.99 -20.80 -20.47
C ILE A 382 1.17 -20.17 -19.08
N THR A 383 0.23 -20.44 -18.16
CA THR A 383 0.30 -19.97 -16.77
C THR A 383 1.56 -20.49 -16.09
N TYR A 384 1.94 -21.75 -16.27
CA TYR A 384 3.14 -22.34 -15.71
C TYR A 384 4.43 -21.62 -16.17
N TRP A 385 4.63 -21.51 -17.48
CA TRP A 385 5.86 -20.91 -17.99
C TRP A 385 5.99 -19.44 -17.67
N THR A 386 4.88 -18.68 -17.74
CA THR A 386 4.87 -17.28 -17.34
C THR A 386 5.14 -17.11 -15.84
N PHE A 387 4.59 -18.00 -15.01
CA PHE A 387 4.84 -18.02 -13.57
C PHE A 387 6.30 -18.36 -13.24
N VAL A 388 6.91 -19.31 -13.96
CA VAL A 388 8.34 -19.63 -13.84
C VAL A 388 9.20 -18.42 -14.20
N ILE A 389 8.91 -17.72 -15.31
CA ILE A 389 9.64 -16.51 -15.70
C ILE A 389 9.55 -15.44 -14.61
N GLY A 390 8.35 -15.17 -14.07
CA GLY A 390 8.17 -14.23 -12.97
C GLY A 390 8.91 -14.63 -11.70
N SER A 391 8.95 -15.93 -11.39
CA SER A 391 9.67 -16.48 -10.23
C SER A 391 11.20 -16.40 -10.42
N LEU A 392 11.72 -16.64 -11.62
CA LEU A 392 13.12 -16.44 -11.97
C LEU A 392 13.52 -14.96 -11.84
N ALA A 393 12.68 -14.04 -12.35
CA ALA A 393 12.93 -12.62 -12.22
C ALA A 393 12.92 -12.16 -10.74
N LEU A 394 11.95 -12.63 -9.94
CA LEU A 394 11.91 -12.35 -8.50
C LEU A 394 13.15 -12.91 -7.76
N ALA A 395 13.61 -14.09 -8.12
CA ALA A 395 14.82 -14.72 -7.55
C ALA A 395 16.11 -13.99 -7.90
N GLY A 396 16.11 -13.16 -8.96
CA GLY A 396 17.32 -12.54 -9.50
C GLY A 396 18.15 -13.52 -10.31
N PHE A 397 17.51 -14.41 -11.06
CA PHE A 397 18.19 -15.34 -11.94
C PHE A 397 18.86 -14.60 -13.11
N PRO A 398 20.11 -14.95 -13.50
CA PRO A 398 20.82 -14.28 -14.58
C PRO A 398 19.97 -14.05 -15.83
N PHE A 399 20.16 -12.91 -16.48
CA PHE A 399 19.47 -12.46 -17.70
C PHE A 399 17.99 -12.09 -17.53
N THR A 400 17.44 -12.08 -16.32
CA THR A 400 16.09 -11.53 -16.05
C THR A 400 16.19 -10.08 -15.56
N ALA A 401 15.09 -9.34 -15.63
CA ALA A 401 15.06 -7.94 -15.18
C ALA A 401 15.39 -7.80 -13.68
N GLY A 402 14.96 -8.75 -12.87
CA GLY A 402 15.26 -8.76 -11.43
C GLY A 402 16.73 -9.04 -11.11
N PHE A 403 17.49 -9.71 -11.99
CA PHE A 403 18.93 -9.87 -11.85
C PHE A 403 19.61 -8.52 -11.91
N PHE A 404 19.43 -7.77 -12.99
CA PHE A 404 20.08 -6.47 -13.18
C PHE A 404 19.72 -5.48 -12.07
N SER A 405 18.44 -5.34 -11.75
CA SER A 405 18.00 -4.35 -10.78
C SER A 405 18.35 -4.70 -9.32
N LYS A 406 18.37 -5.98 -8.96
CA LYS A 406 18.75 -6.40 -7.60
C LYS A 406 20.27 -6.33 -7.40
N ASP A 407 21.04 -6.70 -8.42
CA ASP A 407 22.49 -6.61 -8.36
C ASP A 407 22.95 -5.16 -8.25
N GLU A 408 22.38 -4.26 -9.06
CA GLU A 408 22.63 -2.81 -8.98
C GLU A 408 22.32 -2.27 -7.59
N LEU A 409 21.17 -2.66 -7.01
CA LEU A 409 20.75 -2.28 -5.67
C LEU A 409 21.76 -2.77 -4.61
N LEU A 410 22.18 -4.03 -4.65
CA LEU A 410 23.13 -4.60 -3.69
C LEU A 410 24.53 -4.00 -3.80
N VAL A 411 24.99 -3.73 -5.03
CA VAL A 411 26.29 -3.08 -5.28
C VAL A 411 26.27 -1.64 -4.74
N SER A 412 25.23 -0.87 -5.04
CA SER A 412 25.09 0.51 -4.57
C SER A 412 25.00 0.58 -3.04
N THR A 413 24.24 -0.33 -2.41
CA THR A 413 24.15 -0.39 -0.95
C THR A 413 25.46 -0.81 -0.29
N TRP A 414 26.23 -1.74 -0.88
CA TRP A 414 27.55 -2.12 -0.37
C TRP A 414 28.51 -0.94 -0.36
N SER A 415 28.46 -0.09 -1.35
CA SER A 415 29.33 1.08 -1.49
C SER A 415 28.98 2.22 -0.52
N SER A 416 27.82 2.18 0.14
CA SER A 416 27.32 3.23 1.04
C SER A 416 27.88 3.15 2.47
N GLY A 417 29.04 2.53 2.69
CA GLY A 417 29.75 2.51 3.97
C GLY A 417 29.36 1.33 4.88
N PRO A 418 29.81 1.34 6.17
CA PRO A 418 29.69 0.16 7.06
C PRO A 418 28.27 -0.32 7.29
N LEU A 419 27.31 0.59 7.47
CA LEU A 419 25.89 0.22 7.62
C LEU A 419 25.38 -0.45 6.33
N GLY A 420 25.74 0.09 5.16
CA GLY A 420 25.38 -0.46 3.88
C GLY A 420 25.94 -1.87 3.69
N GLN A 421 27.19 -2.13 4.08
CA GLN A 421 27.82 -3.45 4.02
C GLN A 421 27.07 -4.48 4.89
N VAL A 422 26.71 -4.14 6.14
CA VAL A 422 25.93 -5.02 7.02
C VAL A 422 24.56 -5.32 6.42
N LEU A 423 23.87 -4.31 5.93
CA LEU A 423 22.54 -4.48 5.32
C LEU A 423 22.60 -5.27 4.02
N THR A 424 23.67 -5.12 3.21
CA THR A 424 23.91 -5.92 2.00
C THR A 424 24.11 -7.39 2.33
N ILE A 425 24.81 -7.75 3.41
CA ILE A 425 24.96 -9.15 3.85
C ILE A 425 23.59 -9.74 4.17
N PHE A 426 22.74 -9.03 4.93
CA PHE A 426 21.36 -9.46 5.15
C PHE A 426 20.55 -9.54 3.84
N GLY A 427 20.81 -8.64 2.89
CA GLY A 427 20.23 -8.65 1.56
C GLY A 427 20.61 -9.94 0.78
N LEU A 428 21.88 -10.32 0.76
CA LEU A 428 22.33 -11.56 0.13
C LEU A 428 21.67 -12.82 0.73
N LEU A 429 21.59 -12.89 2.07
CA LEU A 429 20.88 -13.98 2.75
C LEU A 429 19.38 -13.98 2.39
N THR A 430 18.77 -12.80 2.33
CA THR A 430 17.36 -12.65 1.92
C THR A 430 17.15 -13.01 0.44
N ALA A 431 18.13 -12.79 -0.44
CA ALA A 431 18.06 -13.22 -1.84
C ALA A 431 17.98 -14.76 -1.95
N LEU A 432 18.76 -15.50 -1.15
CA LEU A 432 18.66 -16.96 -1.05
C LEU A 432 17.24 -17.40 -0.59
N LEU A 433 16.71 -16.78 0.47
CA LEU A 433 15.37 -17.08 0.93
C LEU A 433 14.31 -16.74 -0.13
N THR A 434 14.50 -15.64 -0.86
CA THR A 434 13.61 -15.21 -1.95
C THR A 434 13.53 -16.26 -3.05
N ALA A 435 14.67 -16.75 -3.51
CA ALA A 435 14.74 -17.79 -4.50
C ALA A 435 14.11 -19.12 -4.00
N PHE A 436 14.37 -19.47 -2.74
CA PHE A 436 13.81 -20.67 -2.11
C PHE A 436 12.29 -20.64 -2.05
N TYR A 437 11.66 -19.59 -1.48
CA TYR A 437 10.20 -19.58 -1.35
C TYR A 437 9.50 -19.40 -2.71
N SER A 438 10.10 -18.69 -3.66
CA SER A 438 9.56 -18.53 -5.00
C SER A 438 9.50 -19.86 -5.75
N PHE A 439 10.55 -20.67 -5.67
CA PHE A 439 10.58 -21.98 -6.28
C PHE A 439 9.84 -23.06 -5.47
N ARG A 440 9.76 -22.92 -4.13
CA ARG A 440 8.80 -23.69 -3.33
C ARG A 440 7.38 -23.52 -3.88
N LEU A 441 6.97 -22.26 -4.15
CA LEU A 441 5.66 -21.95 -4.71
C LEU A 441 5.46 -22.63 -6.08
N VAL A 442 6.44 -22.57 -6.97
CA VAL A 442 6.42 -23.23 -8.29
C VAL A 442 6.30 -24.74 -8.14
N PHE A 443 7.16 -25.36 -7.36
CA PHE A 443 7.21 -26.84 -7.25
C PHE A 443 5.99 -27.41 -6.56
N VAL A 444 5.49 -26.79 -5.51
CA VAL A 444 4.28 -27.27 -4.81
C VAL A 444 3.02 -27.08 -5.64
N THR A 445 2.91 -25.99 -6.42
CA THR A 445 1.70 -25.70 -7.20
C THR A 445 1.66 -26.48 -8.52
N PHE A 446 2.77 -26.58 -9.24
CA PHE A 446 2.76 -27.09 -10.62
C PHE A 446 3.36 -28.46 -10.78
N TRP A 447 4.23 -28.91 -9.87
CA TRP A 447 4.93 -30.21 -9.95
C TRP A 447 4.36 -31.21 -8.96
N GLY A 448 4.87 -32.45 -9.02
CA GLY A 448 4.47 -33.53 -8.13
C GLY A 448 3.08 -34.12 -8.40
N PRO A 449 2.56 -34.96 -7.49
CA PRO A 449 1.23 -35.52 -7.61
C PRO A 449 0.15 -34.45 -7.43
N SER A 450 -0.96 -34.61 -8.16
CA SER A 450 -2.12 -33.72 -8.00
C SER A 450 -2.82 -34.03 -6.66
N HIS A 451 -3.06 -33.00 -5.87
CA HIS A 451 -3.90 -33.03 -4.66
C HIS A 451 -5.26 -32.34 -4.90
N VAL A 452 -5.55 -32.00 -6.14
CA VAL A 452 -6.83 -31.41 -6.55
C VAL A 452 -7.92 -32.47 -6.48
N ASP A 453 -9.11 -32.08 -6.01
CA ASP A 453 -10.25 -32.98 -5.95
C ASP A 453 -10.48 -33.68 -7.31
N PRO A 454 -10.61 -35.02 -7.36
CA PRO A 454 -10.81 -35.77 -8.59
C PRO A 454 -11.97 -35.27 -9.46
N HIS A 455 -13.03 -34.74 -8.85
CA HIS A 455 -14.18 -34.17 -9.57
C HIS A 455 -13.81 -32.87 -10.30
N HIS A 456 -12.83 -32.10 -9.82
CA HIS A 456 -12.38 -30.85 -10.43
C HIS A 456 -11.23 -31.05 -11.42
N VAL A 457 -10.43 -32.09 -11.26
CA VAL A 457 -9.22 -32.37 -12.08
C VAL A 457 -9.53 -32.43 -13.58
N ALA A 458 -10.69 -32.98 -13.96
CA ALA A 458 -11.11 -33.13 -15.37
C ALA A 458 -11.45 -31.77 -16.03
N HIS A 459 -11.83 -30.77 -15.23
CA HIS A 459 -12.26 -29.45 -15.70
C HIS A 459 -11.14 -28.39 -15.64
N VAL A 460 -9.96 -28.74 -15.15
CA VAL A 460 -8.81 -27.82 -15.12
C VAL A 460 -8.30 -27.59 -16.53
N HIS A 461 -8.40 -26.37 -17.00
CA HIS A 461 -7.89 -25.93 -18.30
C HIS A 461 -7.36 -24.50 -18.23
N GLU A 462 -6.55 -24.12 -19.21
CA GLU A 462 -6.00 -22.77 -19.30
C GLU A 462 -7.13 -21.72 -19.36
N PRO A 463 -7.01 -20.60 -18.60
CA PRO A 463 -7.99 -19.53 -18.64
C PRO A 463 -8.11 -18.86 -20.02
N SER A 464 -9.10 -17.99 -20.17
CA SER A 464 -9.38 -17.28 -21.42
C SER A 464 -8.18 -16.46 -21.93
N LYS A 465 -8.18 -16.16 -23.24
CA LYS A 465 -7.12 -15.33 -23.87
C LYS A 465 -7.00 -13.94 -23.25
N THR A 466 -8.10 -13.38 -22.73
CA THR A 466 -8.08 -12.10 -22.02
C THR A 466 -7.26 -12.16 -20.74
N MET A 467 -7.08 -13.34 -20.15
CA MET A 467 -6.22 -13.55 -18.99
C MET A 467 -4.78 -13.96 -19.38
N THR A 468 -4.62 -14.83 -20.39
CA THR A 468 -3.29 -15.34 -20.75
C THR A 468 -2.43 -14.34 -21.53
N ILE A 469 -3.02 -13.47 -22.38
CA ILE A 469 -2.27 -12.45 -23.11
C ILE A 469 -1.53 -11.47 -22.15
N PRO A 470 -2.18 -10.88 -21.13
CA PRO A 470 -1.47 -10.07 -20.14
C PRO A 470 -0.31 -10.80 -19.44
N LEU A 471 -0.44 -12.10 -19.16
CA LEU A 471 0.65 -12.89 -18.58
C LEU A 471 1.86 -12.96 -19.53
N LEU A 472 1.63 -13.21 -20.82
CA LEU A 472 2.70 -13.27 -21.82
C LEU A 472 3.42 -11.92 -21.98
N VAL A 473 2.66 -10.81 -22.01
CA VAL A 473 3.24 -9.47 -22.10
C VAL A 473 4.07 -9.14 -20.85
N LEU A 474 3.54 -9.43 -19.66
CA LEU A 474 4.28 -9.21 -18.41
C LEU A 474 5.51 -10.12 -18.29
N ALA A 475 5.45 -11.36 -18.81
CA ALA A 475 6.62 -12.25 -18.86
C ALA A 475 7.72 -11.67 -19.76
N LEU A 476 7.35 -11.12 -20.92
CA LEU A 476 8.28 -10.40 -21.79
C LEU A 476 8.90 -9.19 -21.07
N LEU A 477 8.07 -8.36 -20.42
CA LEU A 477 8.55 -7.21 -19.66
C LEU A 477 9.46 -7.62 -18.49
N SER A 478 9.20 -8.75 -17.83
CA SER A 478 10.04 -9.29 -16.74
C SER A 478 11.44 -9.71 -17.21
N ILE A 479 11.68 -9.74 -18.51
CA ILE A 479 13.00 -9.97 -19.12
C ILE A 479 13.56 -8.65 -19.67
N VAL A 480 12.79 -7.98 -20.53
CA VAL A 480 13.26 -6.85 -21.35
C VAL A 480 13.57 -5.60 -20.51
N THR A 481 12.83 -5.33 -19.44
CA THR A 481 13.05 -4.12 -18.61
C THR A 481 14.41 -4.09 -17.91
N GLY A 482 15.13 -5.22 -17.86
CA GLY A 482 16.52 -5.27 -17.40
C GLY A 482 17.54 -4.67 -18.37
N TYR A 483 17.19 -4.49 -19.64
CA TYR A 483 18.09 -4.07 -20.71
C TYR A 483 17.81 -2.65 -21.25
N VAL A 484 16.85 -1.93 -20.71
CA VAL A 484 16.32 -0.67 -21.29
C VAL A 484 17.04 0.58 -20.77
N GLY A 485 18.17 0.47 -20.04
CA GLY A 485 18.91 1.66 -19.59
C GLY A 485 18.14 2.54 -18.59
N ILE A 486 17.36 1.93 -17.70
CA ILE A 486 16.58 2.64 -16.68
C ILE A 486 17.46 3.39 -15.67
N PRO A 487 18.58 2.81 -15.18
CA PRO A 487 19.48 3.53 -14.28
C PRO A 487 20.00 4.83 -14.88
N GLU A 488 20.51 4.77 -16.11
CA GLU A 488 21.06 5.92 -16.85
C GLU A 488 20.00 7.00 -17.11
N PHE A 489 18.74 6.58 -17.27
CA PHE A 489 17.63 7.52 -17.41
C PHE A 489 17.30 8.23 -16.09
N LEU A 490 17.41 7.55 -14.94
CA LEU A 490 17.04 8.07 -13.62
C LEU A 490 18.18 8.80 -12.91
N GLU A 491 19.44 8.38 -13.13
CA GLU A 491 20.64 8.88 -12.44
C GLU A 491 20.73 10.43 -12.43
N PRO A 492 20.51 11.17 -13.53
CA PRO A 492 20.59 12.62 -13.52
C PRO A 492 19.57 13.32 -12.58
N MET A 493 18.55 12.61 -12.14
CA MET A 493 17.56 13.15 -11.17
C MET A 493 18.12 13.18 -9.74
N PHE A 494 19.10 12.33 -9.43
CA PHE A 494 19.65 12.12 -8.09
C PHE A 494 21.13 12.47 -7.98
N ALA A 495 21.80 12.78 -9.08
CA ALA A 495 23.19 13.17 -9.10
C ALA A 495 23.39 14.45 -8.28
N THR A 496 24.16 14.36 -7.20
CA THR A 496 24.72 15.54 -6.52
C THR A 496 26.03 15.91 -7.19
N GLU A 497 26.41 17.19 -7.22
CA GLU A 497 27.64 17.68 -7.87
C GLU A 497 28.93 17.01 -7.35
N ALA A 498 28.83 16.26 -6.25
CA ALA A 498 29.97 15.58 -5.60
C ALA A 498 30.16 14.11 -5.98
N GLU A 499 29.17 13.45 -6.61
CA GLU A 499 29.25 12.03 -6.95
C GLU A 499 29.57 11.85 -8.44
N GLY A 500 30.88 11.81 -8.74
CA GLY A 500 31.36 11.21 -10.00
C GLY A 500 30.90 9.76 -10.08
N SER A 501 30.53 9.31 -11.29
CA SER A 501 30.07 7.97 -11.65
C SER A 501 30.65 6.88 -10.74
N VAL A 502 29.76 6.06 -10.14
CA VAL A 502 30.17 4.87 -9.38
C VAL A 502 30.92 3.94 -10.34
N HIS A 503 32.24 4.10 -10.39
CA HIS A 503 33.09 3.17 -11.12
C HIS A 503 32.94 1.81 -10.44
N HIS A 504 32.50 0.82 -11.21
CA HIS A 504 32.48 -0.58 -10.81
C HIS A 504 33.87 -1.03 -10.37
N THR A 505 34.15 -0.87 -9.07
CA THR A 505 35.37 -1.38 -8.46
C THR A 505 35.32 -2.92 -8.46
N GLY A 506 36.46 -3.61 -8.36
CA GLY A 506 36.49 -5.08 -8.31
C GLY A 506 35.56 -5.70 -7.25
N GLY A 507 35.16 -4.93 -6.21
CA GLY A 507 34.16 -5.33 -5.22
C GLY A 507 32.75 -5.50 -5.78
N ALA A 508 32.34 -4.72 -6.78
CA ALA A 508 31.03 -4.84 -7.40
C ALA A 508 30.79 -6.20 -8.04
N VAL A 509 31.79 -6.69 -8.84
CA VAL A 509 31.71 -8.00 -9.48
C VAL A 509 31.59 -9.13 -8.45
N VAL A 510 32.29 -9.01 -7.33
CA VAL A 510 32.20 -9.99 -6.24
C VAL A 510 30.79 -10.06 -5.65
N ILE A 511 30.16 -8.91 -5.38
CA ILE A 511 28.77 -8.86 -4.85
C ILE A 511 27.78 -9.46 -5.87
N MET A 512 27.90 -9.14 -7.15
CA MET A 512 27.06 -9.71 -8.21
C MET A 512 27.20 -11.23 -8.32
N LEU A 513 28.40 -11.76 -8.21
CA LEU A 513 28.65 -13.21 -8.20
C LEU A 513 28.04 -13.88 -6.97
N PHE A 514 28.17 -13.26 -5.78
CA PHE A 514 27.54 -13.77 -4.57
C PHE A 514 26.01 -13.72 -4.66
N ALA A 515 25.41 -12.63 -5.17
CA ALA A 515 23.96 -12.52 -5.35
C ALA A 515 23.44 -13.61 -6.30
N SER A 516 24.09 -13.81 -7.43
CA SER A 516 23.77 -14.89 -8.39
C SER A 516 23.90 -16.27 -7.76
N ALA A 517 24.99 -16.52 -7.02
CA ALA A 517 25.20 -17.80 -6.32
C ALA A 517 24.12 -18.06 -5.27
N MET A 518 23.72 -17.06 -4.47
CA MET A 518 22.62 -17.17 -3.50
C MET A 518 21.29 -17.47 -4.19
N GLY A 519 20.99 -16.82 -5.32
CA GLY A 519 19.80 -17.10 -6.11
C GLY A 519 19.76 -18.55 -6.61
N LEU A 520 20.82 -19.01 -7.23
CA LEU A 520 20.95 -20.39 -7.73
C LEU A 520 20.88 -21.42 -6.59
N LEU A 521 21.55 -21.16 -5.48
CA LEU A 521 21.52 -22.03 -4.29
C LEU A 521 20.11 -22.13 -3.69
N GLY A 522 19.38 -21.00 -3.66
CA GLY A 522 17.99 -20.97 -3.21
C GLY A 522 17.09 -21.83 -4.10
N ILE A 523 17.22 -21.73 -5.42
CA ILE A 523 16.47 -22.56 -6.38
C ILE A 523 16.82 -24.05 -6.19
N ALA A 524 18.11 -24.38 -6.15
CA ALA A 524 18.59 -25.75 -6.00
C ALA A 524 18.13 -26.37 -4.66
N SER A 525 18.17 -25.60 -3.57
CA SER A 525 17.71 -26.06 -2.27
C SER A 525 16.18 -26.28 -2.24
N ALA A 526 15.39 -25.44 -2.89
CA ALA A 526 13.95 -25.64 -3.04
C ALA A 526 13.65 -26.91 -3.86
N TYR A 527 14.38 -27.15 -4.95
CA TYR A 527 14.26 -28.36 -5.76
C TYR A 527 14.59 -29.61 -4.93
N TYR A 528 15.71 -29.59 -4.21
CA TYR A 528 16.13 -30.70 -3.33
C TYR A 528 15.07 -31.02 -2.27
N VAL A 529 14.51 -29.99 -1.62
CA VAL A 529 13.56 -30.15 -0.51
C VAL A 529 12.19 -30.61 -1.00
N TYR A 530 11.65 -30.03 -2.07
CA TYR A 530 10.24 -30.26 -2.47
C TYR A 530 10.08 -31.26 -3.62
N VAL A 531 11.12 -31.52 -4.41
CA VAL A 531 11.04 -32.45 -5.54
C VAL A 531 11.78 -33.77 -5.24
N LEU A 532 13.03 -33.69 -4.76
CA LEU A 532 13.83 -34.88 -4.51
C LEU A 532 13.51 -35.56 -3.17
N ASN A 533 13.16 -34.77 -2.13
CA ASN A 533 12.89 -35.27 -0.79
C ASN A 533 11.59 -34.71 -0.22
N PRO A 534 10.40 -35.10 -0.70
CA PRO A 534 9.12 -34.52 -0.28
C PRO A 534 8.78 -34.68 1.20
N SER A 535 9.43 -35.60 1.93
CA SER A 535 9.25 -35.78 3.38
C SER A 535 10.12 -34.84 4.23
N LEU A 536 11.08 -34.14 3.62
CA LEU A 536 12.02 -33.29 4.33
C LEU A 536 11.37 -32.03 4.93
N PRO A 537 10.41 -31.36 4.28
CA PRO A 537 9.71 -30.21 4.85
C PRO A 537 9.08 -30.51 6.22
N ASP A 538 8.40 -31.64 6.35
CA ASP A 538 7.72 -32.02 7.61
C ASP A 538 8.72 -32.35 8.73
N ARG A 539 9.84 -32.98 8.37
CA ARG A 539 10.94 -33.25 9.33
C ARG A 539 11.56 -31.94 9.81
N LEU A 540 11.85 -31.00 8.91
CA LEU A 540 12.39 -29.68 9.26
C LEU A 540 11.41 -28.87 10.10
N ALA A 541 10.13 -28.87 9.78
CA ALA A 541 9.07 -28.20 10.54
C ALA A 541 8.96 -28.76 11.97
N THR A 542 9.18 -30.08 12.16
CA THR A 542 9.17 -30.74 13.47
C THR A 542 10.44 -30.41 14.23
N GLN A 543 11.62 -30.51 13.60
CA GLN A 543 12.91 -30.27 14.21
C GLN A 543 13.09 -28.81 14.63
N TRP A 544 12.68 -27.86 13.80
CA TRP A 544 12.77 -26.41 14.04
C TRP A 544 11.41 -25.81 14.41
N ARG A 545 10.62 -26.52 15.21
CA ARG A 545 9.23 -26.22 15.56
C ARG A 545 9.01 -24.77 16.00
N THR A 546 9.90 -24.20 16.80
CA THR A 546 9.78 -22.83 17.29
C THR A 546 9.94 -21.81 16.17
N ALA A 547 10.97 -21.95 15.34
CA ALA A 547 11.21 -21.07 14.20
C ALA A 547 10.10 -21.22 13.15
N TYR A 548 9.65 -22.46 12.88
CA TYR A 548 8.53 -22.72 11.98
C TYR A 548 7.24 -22.04 12.44
N ARG A 549 6.89 -22.18 13.75
CA ARG A 549 5.71 -21.53 14.33
C ARG A 549 5.81 -20.01 14.33
N LEU A 550 6.98 -19.45 14.61
CA LEU A 550 7.23 -18.02 14.56
C LEU A 550 6.94 -17.47 13.15
N SER A 551 7.50 -18.10 12.13
CA SER A 551 7.30 -17.74 10.72
C SER A 551 5.85 -17.93 10.28
N LEU A 552 5.23 -19.09 10.57
CA LEU A 552 3.85 -19.42 10.18
C LEU A 552 2.84 -18.44 10.80
N ASN A 553 3.03 -18.05 12.05
CA ASN A 553 2.19 -17.09 12.77
C ASN A 553 2.67 -15.63 12.56
N LYS A 554 3.38 -15.34 11.48
CA LYS A 554 3.75 -13.98 11.08
C LYS A 554 4.48 -13.19 12.18
N TRP A 555 5.37 -13.87 12.91
CA TRP A 555 6.12 -13.35 14.07
C TRP A 555 5.20 -12.86 15.20
N TYR A 556 3.96 -13.28 15.22
CA TYR A 556 2.92 -12.89 16.19
C TYR A 556 2.68 -11.37 16.29
N VAL A 557 3.01 -10.62 15.22
CA VAL A 557 2.83 -9.16 15.21
C VAL A 557 1.33 -8.80 15.24
N ASP A 558 0.50 -9.53 14.49
CA ASP A 558 -0.96 -9.37 14.53
C ASP A 558 -1.53 -9.62 15.94
N ASP A 559 -1.05 -10.71 16.61
CA ASP A 559 -1.46 -11.04 17.98
C ASP A 559 -1.01 -9.98 18.99
N LEU A 560 0.20 -9.42 18.79
CA LEU A 560 0.70 -8.34 19.64
C LEU A 560 -0.20 -7.11 19.52
N TYR A 561 -0.56 -6.70 18.30
CA TYR A 561 -1.43 -5.55 18.08
C TYR A 561 -2.85 -5.79 18.60
N ASP A 562 -3.39 -6.97 18.39
CA ASP A 562 -4.71 -7.32 18.93
C ASP A 562 -4.74 -7.18 20.47
N ARG A 563 -3.72 -7.73 21.17
CA ARG A 563 -3.66 -7.70 22.63
C ARG A 563 -3.32 -6.34 23.23
N SER A 564 -2.41 -5.58 22.57
CA SER A 564 -1.87 -4.34 23.16
C SER A 564 -2.62 -3.07 22.70
N ILE A 565 -3.28 -3.10 21.54
CA ILE A 565 -3.92 -1.92 20.96
C ILE A 565 -5.41 -2.17 20.71
N VAL A 566 -5.77 -3.19 19.92
CA VAL A 566 -7.15 -3.35 19.42
C VAL A 566 -8.12 -3.66 20.55
N ARG A 567 -7.87 -4.74 21.31
CA ARG A 567 -8.75 -5.13 22.43
C ARG A 567 -8.84 -4.07 23.53
N PRO A 568 -7.72 -3.46 24.01
CA PRO A 568 -7.83 -2.37 24.99
C PRO A 568 -8.66 -1.20 24.48
N THR A 569 -8.48 -0.78 23.21
CA THR A 569 -9.27 0.31 22.60
C THR A 569 -10.76 -0.02 22.59
N PHE A 570 -11.14 -1.23 22.16
CA PHE A 570 -12.53 -1.68 22.21
C PHE A 570 -13.07 -1.74 23.65
N THR A 571 -12.27 -2.22 24.59
CA THR A 571 -12.68 -2.28 26.01
C THR A 571 -12.94 -0.87 26.55
N VAL A 572 -12.03 0.07 26.32
CA VAL A 572 -12.21 1.47 26.74
C VAL A 572 -13.44 2.09 26.06
N ALA A 573 -13.61 1.89 24.75
CA ALA A 573 -14.77 2.40 24.02
C ALA A 573 -16.10 1.86 24.60
N MET A 574 -16.15 0.56 24.90
CA MET A 574 -17.35 -0.06 25.50
C MET A 574 -17.65 0.45 26.93
N GLU A 575 -16.61 0.68 27.73
CA GLU A 575 -16.76 1.23 29.07
C GLU A 575 -17.21 2.71 29.01
N LEU A 576 -16.65 3.51 28.11
CA LEU A 576 -17.09 4.89 27.88
C LEU A 576 -18.55 4.94 27.41
N TRP A 577 -18.91 4.09 26.45
CA TRP A 577 -20.31 4.00 26.01
C TRP A 577 -21.27 3.67 27.15
N LYS A 578 -20.95 2.63 27.96
CA LYS A 578 -21.83 2.23 29.07
C LYS A 578 -21.87 3.25 30.20
N ARG A 579 -20.73 3.77 30.62
CA ARG A 579 -20.61 4.61 31.81
C ARG A 579 -20.87 6.09 31.52
N VAL A 580 -20.44 6.60 30.38
CA VAL A 580 -20.61 8.00 30.02
C VAL A 580 -21.86 8.20 29.19
N ASP A 581 -21.99 7.56 28.02
CA ASP A 581 -23.14 7.83 27.15
C ASP A 581 -24.45 7.35 27.78
N ILE A 582 -24.56 6.08 28.17
CA ILE A 582 -25.81 5.53 28.71
C ILE A 582 -26.07 6.01 30.13
N ALA A 583 -25.10 5.89 31.07
CA ALA A 583 -25.37 6.15 32.47
C ALA A 583 -25.38 7.65 32.79
N VAL A 584 -24.49 8.48 32.21
CA VAL A 584 -24.41 9.91 32.50
C VAL A 584 -25.27 10.70 31.52
N ILE A 585 -25.00 10.63 30.21
CA ILE A 585 -25.67 11.49 29.21
C ILE A 585 -27.16 11.11 29.09
N ASP A 586 -27.46 9.88 28.72
CA ASP A 586 -28.83 9.39 28.60
C ASP A 586 -29.54 9.37 29.97
N GLY A 587 -28.80 9.02 31.04
CA GLY A 587 -29.25 9.06 32.42
C GLY A 587 -29.70 10.46 32.84
N ALA A 588 -28.98 11.50 32.51
CA ALA A 588 -29.32 12.90 32.80
C ALA A 588 -30.57 13.34 31.99
N VAL A 589 -30.56 13.09 30.67
CA VAL A 589 -31.72 13.42 29.80
C VAL A 589 -33.01 12.76 30.31
N ASN A 590 -32.95 11.45 30.57
CA ASN A 590 -34.07 10.70 31.09
C ASN A 590 -34.40 11.10 32.55
N GLY A 591 -33.40 11.55 33.32
CA GLY A 591 -33.54 12.06 34.68
C GLY A 591 -34.38 13.35 34.71
N VAL A 592 -34.12 14.28 33.81
CA VAL A 592 -34.92 15.51 33.65
C VAL A 592 -36.40 15.17 33.34
N ALA A 593 -36.61 14.26 32.39
CA ALA A 593 -37.96 13.82 32.05
C ALA A 593 -38.69 13.19 33.27
N ARG A 594 -37.97 12.34 34.04
CA ARG A 594 -38.51 11.74 35.29
C ARG A 594 -38.78 12.78 36.36
N ALA A 595 -37.92 13.78 36.53
CA ALA A 595 -38.12 14.87 37.49
C ALA A 595 -39.38 15.71 37.14
N ILE A 596 -39.55 16.03 35.85
CA ILE A 596 -40.75 16.73 35.36
C ILE A 596 -42.01 15.87 35.59
N ALA A 597 -41.96 14.60 35.25
CA ALA A 597 -43.07 13.66 35.46
C ALA A 597 -43.41 13.51 36.94
N TRP A 598 -42.40 13.42 37.83
CA TRP A 598 -42.59 13.38 39.29
C TRP A 598 -43.19 14.71 39.82
N GLY A 599 -42.67 15.85 39.35
CA GLY A 599 -43.25 17.17 39.67
C GLY A 599 -44.70 17.28 39.24
N GLY A 600 -45.05 16.83 38.05
CA GLY A 600 -46.42 16.76 37.55
C GLY A 600 -47.31 15.83 38.40
N TRP A 601 -46.80 14.67 38.82
CA TRP A 601 -47.49 13.77 39.74
C TRP A 601 -47.69 14.42 41.11
N ALA A 602 -46.68 15.07 41.67
CA ALA A 602 -46.80 15.77 42.96
C ALA A 602 -47.83 16.91 42.90
N LEU A 603 -47.80 17.69 41.82
CA LEU A 603 -48.83 18.74 41.60
C LEU A 603 -50.24 18.16 41.46
N ARG A 604 -50.38 16.98 40.85
CA ARG A 604 -51.66 16.28 40.73
C ARG A 604 -52.29 15.91 42.10
N LEU A 605 -51.49 15.67 43.14
CA LEU A 605 -51.96 15.36 44.48
C LEU A 605 -52.72 16.55 45.12
N ILE A 606 -52.41 17.77 44.65
CA ILE A 606 -53.12 18.99 45.11
C ILE A 606 -54.54 19.10 44.48
N GLN A 607 -54.70 18.40 43.34
CA GLN A 607 -55.99 18.39 42.63
C GLN A 607 -56.93 17.33 43.22
N SER A 608 -57.88 17.74 44.07
CA SER A 608 -58.85 16.83 44.66
C SER A 608 -59.88 16.27 43.67
N GLY A 609 -59.99 16.86 42.46
CA GLY A 609 -61.03 16.52 41.47
C GLY A 609 -62.47 16.92 41.89
N GLN A 610 -62.68 17.48 43.09
CA GLN A 610 -63.99 17.91 43.60
C GLN A 610 -64.11 19.42 43.38
N MET A 611 -65.10 19.82 42.58
CA MET A 611 -65.36 21.22 42.21
C MET A 611 -65.54 22.11 43.43
N GLN A 612 -66.12 21.56 44.49
CA GLN A 612 -66.40 22.26 45.77
C GLN A 612 -65.07 22.75 46.42
N HIS A 613 -64.03 21.98 46.41
CA HIS A 613 -62.71 22.37 46.97
C HIS A 613 -62.04 23.49 46.17
N TYR A 614 -62.23 23.54 44.86
CA TYR A 614 -61.67 24.61 44.01
C TYR A 614 -62.49 25.93 44.25
N VAL A 615 -63.82 25.84 44.34
CA VAL A 615 -64.65 26.99 44.63
C VAL A 615 -64.31 27.54 46.02
N LEU A 616 -64.18 26.67 47.04
CA LEU A 616 -63.74 27.07 48.38
C LEU A 616 -62.39 27.75 48.38
N GLY A 617 -61.42 27.18 47.65
CA GLY A 617 -60.10 27.77 47.52
C GLY A 617 -60.10 29.13 46.84
N MET A 618 -60.88 29.31 45.77
CA MET A 618 -61.09 30.63 45.15
C MET A 618 -61.73 31.62 46.06
N ALA A 619 -62.75 31.22 46.82
CA ALA A 619 -63.42 32.07 47.77
C ALA A 619 -62.49 32.52 48.92
N LEU A 620 -61.73 31.59 49.51
CA LEU A 620 -60.69 31.88 50.51
C LEU A 620 -59.61 32.79 49.98
N GLY A 621 -59.09 32.51 48.75
CA GLY A 621 -58.10 33.37 48.07
C GLY A 621 -58.64 34.79 47.86
N GLY A 622 -59.86 34.92 47.42
CA GLY A 622 -60.54 36.21 47.29
C GLY A 622 -60.68 36.97 48.64
N VAL A 623 -61.05 36.28 49.73
CA VAL A 623 -61.10 36.86 51.07
C VAL A 623 -59.70 37.30 51.52
N VAL A 624 -58.63 36.50 51.30
CA VAL A 624 -57.23 36.88 51.64
C VAL A 624 -56.81 38.12 50.87
N ILE A 625 -57.06 38.18 49.57
CA ILE A 625 -56.70 39.33 48.72
C ILE A 625 -57.47 40.58 49.19
N LEU A 626 -58.78 40.48 49.47
CA LEU A 626 -59.57 41.58 49.98
C LEU A 626 -59.08 42.06 51.37
N THR A 627 -58.74 41.13 52.25
CA THR A 627 -58.20 41.46 53.57
C THR A 627 -56.88 42.20 53.48
N VAL A 628 -55.96 41.71 52.64
CA VAL A 628 -54.69 42.39 52.39
C VAL A 628 -54.88 43.78 51.76
N PHE A 629 -55.82 43.90 50.80
CA PHE A 629 -56.13 45.18 50.17
C PHE A 629 -56.80 46.20 51.16
N LEU A 630 -57.54 45.73 52.17
CA LEU A 630 -58.10 46.56 53.17
C LEU A 630 -57.18 46.93 54.33
N MET A 631 -56.09 46.18 54.50
CA MET A 631 -55.01 46.42 55.49
C MET A 631 -53.90 47.33 55.00
N PHE A 632 -53.75 47.45 53.72
CA PHE A 632 -52.76 48.34 53.03
C PHE A 632 -53.51 49.38 52.17
#